data_6a6b14f53c4f1de5a42be530d7c0284b
#
_entry.id   6a6b14f53c4f1de5a42be530d7c0284b
#
_cell.length_a   1.000
_cell.length_b   1.000
_cell.length_c   1.000
_cell.angle_alpha   90.00
_cell.angle_beta   90.00
_cell.angle_gamma   90.00
#
_symmetry.space_group_name_H-M   'P 1'
#
loop_
_entity.id
_entity.type
_entity.pdbx_description
1 polymer ?
#
loop_
_entity_poly.entity_id
_entity_poly.type
_entity_poly.pdbx_seq_one_letter_code
_entity_poly.pdbx_strand_id
1 'polypeptide(L)'
;DAVGATTSPVYPSVVGAANPSRPKADLGDGTNGWTFQVQLTNVSDIDRTYTLGGQALSENVKKDSFTTHSTNWAGKGIDLTFSTDSVTVPAQSSASVTVTVTPKAAFASYANANAPKGTFIDGAVTFTSTDGQPDLTVPYMGFYGSWGDPSVFDGKWSDGTGYYYHMYGSSLRNIATGMPLGSANPFNEYADIREAGISDPALFYASRSSEHEAPTRIAPYTFMLRPARTLTYSYLNEVGTVVRSYTRENVRASFDEHNYYGNIFAWVEEYGRQPVFDGYDEAGNELPDGPYKLVIEAETYAPSSAKQQLTWDFTLDTKAPIVSNVKLTGEGDAVALSFDVVDFAPIAAYGFSLTADGDSFLRETFEEAGDRSDDGLYHRHVDVPLSTLVERAGKGSDLSTLSLQVWDWPKNKGVMPVSATPVSMTSLTLSEEFVSLLVGETVTLSASHTPVEANVTDVVWSSSDEAVATVSADGVVSAVGAGDATITVADPTQPSVMASATIHVNAPVPAPKAGVWKRGAHGWWYRYEDGSYPSSAALVIDGSTYRFDASGYM
;
A
#
# COMPACT_ATOMS: atom_id res chain seq x y z
N ASP A 1 27.12 19.51 -40.27
CA ASP A 1 26.70 20.80 -40.85
C ASP A 1 25.88 20.53 -42.12
N ALA A 2 24.60 20.90 -42.14
CA ALA A 2 23.72 20.70 -43.28
C ALA A 2 24.19 21.50 -44.52
N VAL A 3 24.87 22.62 -44.33
CA VAL A 3 25.42 23.46 -45.40
C VAL A 3 26.63 22.77 -46.03
N GLY A 4 27.53 22.22 -45.23
CA GLY A 4 28.68 21.47 -45.70
C GLY A 4 28.28 20.24 -46.51
N ALA A 5 27.26 19.51 -46.08
CA ALA A 5 26.75 18.33 -46.78
C ALA A 5 26.11 18.64 -48.13
N THR A 6 25.62 19.86 -48.36
CA THR A 6 25.03 20.27 -49.65
C THR A 6 26.02 20.86 -50.64
N THR A 7 27.21 21.27 -50.20
CA THR A 7 28.23 21.91 -51.03
C THR A 7 29.50 21.08 -51.22
N SER A 8 29.70 20.06 -50.42
CA SER A 8 30.84 19.17 -50.50
C SER A 8 30.67 18.14 -51.60
N PRO A 9 31.71 17.88 -52.42
CA PRO A 9 31.72 16.80 -53.37
C PRO A 9 31.89 15.42 -52.69
N VAL A 10 32.15 15.39 -51.39
CA VAL A 10 32.26 14.18 -50.58
C VAL A 10 31.20 14.23 -49.50
N TYR A 11 30.49 13.15 -49.31
CA TYR A 11 29.52 13.02 -48.23
C TYR A 11 29.76 11.77 -47.40
N PRO A 12 29.59 11.90 -46.07
CA PRO A 12 29.73 10.77 -45.13
C PRO A 12 28.43 9.97 -45.02
N SER A 13 28.58 8.68 -44.73
CA SER A 13 27.52 7.81 -44.24
C SER A 13 28.06 6.90 -43.17
N VAL A 14 27.18 6.42 -42.27
CA VAL A 14 27.55 5.42 -41.25
C VAL A 14 27.09 4.07 -41.73
N VAL A 15 28.01 3.11 -41.78
CA VAL A 15 27.73 1.75 -42.28
C VAL A 15 26.75 1.06 -41.30
N GLY A 16 25.67 0.55 -41.82
CA GLY A 16 24.63 -0.12 -41.03
C GLY A 16 23.65 0.81 -40.32
N ALA A 17 23.76 2.15 -40.54
CA ALA A 17 22.78 3.08 -39.97
C ALA A 17 21.38 2.87 -40.59
N ALA A 18 20.35 2.99 -39.76
CA ALA A 18 18.95 2.84 -40.19
C ALA A 18 18.53 3.88 -41.26
N ASN A 19 19.20 5.03 -41.29
CA ASN A 19 19.01 6.05 -42.33
C ASN A 19 20.37 6.56 -42.84
N PRO A 20 20.87 6.03 -43.96
CA PRO A 20 22.16 6.43 -44.55
C PRO A 20 22.24 7.89 -44.94
N SER A 21 21.12 8.55 -45.25
CA SER A 21 21.09 9.98 -45.59
C SER A 21 21.25 10.92 -44.41
N ARG A 22 21.24 10.38 -43.17
CA ARG A 22 21.51 11.13 -41.93
C ARG A 22 22.69 10.48 -41.24
N PRO A 23 23.92 10.89 -41.55
CA PRO A 23 25.13 10.24 -41.03
C PRO A 23 25.29 10.54 -39.55
N LYS A 24 24.75 9.67 -38.70
CA LYS A 24 24.94 9.65 -37.25
C LYS A 24 25.12 8.20 -36.78
N ALA A 25 26.02 7.97 -35.85
CA ALA A 25 26.22 6.66 -35.26
C ALA A 25 25.49 6.58 -33.91
N ASP A 26 24.53 5.67 -33.83
CA ASP A 26 23.91 5.23 -32.59
C ASP A 26 24.66 4.00 -32.09
N LEU A 27 25.38 4.15 -30.99
CA LEU A 27 26.32 3.15 -30.50
C LEU A 27 25.69 2.18 -29.49
N GLY A 28 24.42 2.45 -29.08
CA GLY A 28 23.77 1.67 -28.03
C GLY A 28 24.39 1.92 -26.65
N ASP A 29 24.30 0.91 -25.78
CA ASP A 29 24.80 0.95 -24.41
C ASP A 29 25.93 -0.06 -24.14
N GLY A 30 26.74 0.20 -23.10
CA GLY A 30 27.85 -0.65 -22.68
C GLY A 30 28.96 0.12 -21.97
N THR A 31 29.95 -0.61 -21.46
CA THR A 31 31.09 -0.01 -20.72
C THR A 31 32.44 -0.28 -21.37
N ASN A 32 32.50 -1.18 -22.34
CA ASN A 32 33.75 -1.62 -22.97
C ASN A 32 34.17 -0.77 -24.19
N GLY A 33 33.34 0.21 -24.56
CA GLY A 33 33.54 1.04 -25.74
C GLY A 33 32.84 0.49 -26.98
N TRP A 34 32.98 1.23 -28.08
CA TRP A 34 32.24 1.02 -29.31
C TRP A 34 33.12 1.19 -30.52
N THR A 35 32.78 0.48 -31.59
CA THR A 35 33.43 0.60 -32.90
C THR A 35 32.38 0.73 -33.98
N PHE A 36 32.56 1.70 -34.89
CA PHE A 36 31.69 1.90 -36.04
C PHE A 36 32.47 2.32 -37.26
N GLN A 37 31.88 2.21 -38.44
CA GLN A 37 32.52 2.62 -39.69
C GLN A 37 31.80 3.81 -40.30
N VAL A 38 32.62 4.76 -40.77
CA VAL A 38 32.18 5.88 -41.60
C VAL A 38 32.68 5.64 -43.03
N GLN A 39 31.77 5.63 -43.97
CA GLN A 39 32.09 5.60 -45.41
C GLN A 39 31.99 7.02 -45.96
N LEU A 40 33.04 7.46 -46.64
CA LEU A 40 33.07 8.70 -47.40
C LEU A 40 32.88 8.36 -48.86
N THR A 41 31.94 9.00 -49.55
CA THR A 41 31.69 8.83 -50.97
C THR A 41 32.00 10.12 -51.69
N ASN A 42 32.92 10.03 -52.67
CA ASN A 42 33.37 11.16 -53.53
C ASN A 42 32.69 11.07 -54.91
N VAL A 43 31.92 12.09 -55.23
CA VAL A 43 31.23 12.21 -56.53
C VAL A 43 31.93 13.15 -57.50
N SER A 44 33.13 13.62 -57.15
CA SER A 44 33.94 14.46 -58.03
C SER A 44 34.93 13.64 -58.84
N ASP A 45 35.51 14.26 -59.85
CA ASP A 45 36.46 13.64 -60.77
C ASP A 45 37.92 13.68 -60.29
N ILE A 46 38.17 14.12 -59.06
CA ILE A 46 39.50 14.19 -58.47
C ILE A 46 39.50 13.57 -57.05
N ASP A 47 40.63 13.01 -56.67
CA ASP A 47 40.83 12.46 -55.33
C ASP A 47 40.70 13.57 -54.26
N ARG A 48 40.10 13.22 -53.11
CA ARG A 48 39.93 14.14 -51.98
C ARG A 48 40.54 13.54 -50.74
N THR A 49 41.35 14.35 -50.03
CA THR A 49 42.04 13.88 -48.82
C THR A 49 41.55 14.66 -47.59
N TYR A 50 41.32 13.93 -46.52
CA TYR A 50 40.85 14.45 -45.23
C TYR A 50 41.77 13.95 -44.11
N THR A 51 42.11 14.82 -43.19
CA THR A 51 42.68 14.42 -41.91
C THR A 51 41.58 14.18 -40.86
N LEU A 52 41.77 13.23 -39.97
CA LEU A 52 40.78 12.82 -39.02
C LEU A 52 41.03 13.42 -37.65
N GLY A 53 39.94 13.80 -37.01
CA GLY A 53 39.92 14.30 -35.63
C GLY A 53 38.54 14.06 -35.01
N GLY A 54 38.37 14.57 -33.84
CA GLY A 54 37.07 14.51 -33.19
C GLY A 54 37.10 14.81 -31.69
N GLN A 55 35.96 14.69 -31.09
CA GLN A 55 35.79 14.91 -29.67
C GLN A 55 34.87 13.85 -29.07
N ALA A 56 35.10 13.53 -27.80
CA ALA A 56 34.27 12.65 -26.99
C ALA A 56 33.78 13.43 -25.77
N LEU A 57 32.50 13.71 -25.73
CA LEU A 57 31.88 14.57 -24.73
C LEU A 57 31.08 13.73 -23.75
N SER A 58 31.01 14.18 -22.53
CA SER A 58 30.05 13.72 -21.54
C SER A 58 29.62 14.87 -20.65
N GLU A 59 28.43 14.76 -20.07
CA GLU A 59 27.93 15.74 -19.12
C GLU A 59 28.83 15.78 -17.87
N ASN A 60 29.14 16.98 -17.40
CA ASN A 60 29.80 17.19 -16.12
C ASN A 60 28.74 17.29 -15.03
N VAL A 61 28.28 16.13 -14.55
CA VAL A 61 27.31 16.04 -13.47
C VAL A 61 28.00 16.39 -12.16
N LYS A 62 27.47 17.38 -11.44
CA LYS A 62 27.85 17.66 -10.06
C LYS A 62 26.71 17.25 -9.15
N LYS A 63 27.05 16.53 -8.08
CA LYS A 63 26.10 16.24 -7.01
C LYS A 63 25.47 17.56 -6.52
N ASP A 64 24.17 17.56 -6.36
CA ASP A 64 23.37 18.70 -5.89
C ASP A 64 23.36 19.94 -6.82
N SER A 65 23.61 19.75 -8.11
CA SER A 65 23.57 20.83 -9.11
C SER A 65 22.79 20.40 -10.35
N PHE A 66 21.86 21.24 -10.80
CA PHE A 66 21.14 21.07 -12.07
C PHE A 66 21.87 21.68 -13.26
N THR A 67 23.06 22.26 -13.06
CA THR A 67 23.87 22.83 -14.13
C THR A 67 24.76 21.73 -14.71
N THR A 68 24.54 21.38 -15.97
CA THR A 68 25.40 20.48 -16.72
C THR A 68 26.26 21.24 -17.70
N HIS A 69 27.52 20.86 -17.78
CA HIS A 69 28.47 21.36 -18.80
C HIS A 69 29.05 20.15 -19.51
N SER A 70 29.14 20.19 -20.82
CA SER A 70 29.84 19.16 -21.57
C SER A 70 31.37 19.27 -21.34
N THR A 71 31.98 18.15 -20.99
CA THR A 71 33.43 18.01 -20.86
C THR A 71 33.96 17.16 -21.98
N ASN A 72 34.97 17.63 -22.68
CA ASN A 72 35.67 16.82 -23.67
C ASN A 72 36.70 15.92 -22.99
N TRP A 73 36.45 14.62 -23.06
CA TRP A 73 37.25 13.54 -22.49
C TRP A 73 38.25 12.93 -23.49
N ALA A 74 38.22 13.32 -24.76
CA ALA A 74 39.17 12.81 -25.76
C ALA A 74 40.62 13.02 -25.33
N GLY A 75 41.40 11.95 -25.25
CA GLY A 75 42.78 11.95 -24.78
C GLY A 75 42.96 12.15 -23.27
N LYS A 76 41.87 12.32 -22.48
CA LYS A 76 41.92 12.52 -21.00
C LYS A 76 41.31 11.32 -20.23
N GLY A 77 40.41 10.63 -20.80
CA GLY A 77 39.70 9.51 -20.15
C GLY A 77 38.88 8.68 -21.15
N ILE A 78 38.79 9.12 -22.41
CA ILE A 78 38.22 8.38 -23.51
C ILE A 78 39.21 8.43 -24.68
N ASP A 79 39.63 7.28 -25.17
CA ASP A 79 40.40 7.22 -26.39
C ASP A 79 39.45 7.22 -27.58
N LEU A 80 39.61 8.21 -28.45
CA LEU A 80 39.00 8.26 -29.77
C LEU A 80 40.09 7.96 -30.80
N THR A 81 40.00 6.78 -31.44
CA THR A 81 41.01 6.31 -32.37
C THR A 81 40.39 5.99 -33.72
N PHE A 82 41.22 6.10 -34.76
CA PHE A 82 40.85 5.88 -36.15
C PHE A 82 41.74 4.82 -36.76
N SER A 83 41.22 4.10 -37.78
CA SER A 83 42.01 3.13 -38.55
C SER A 83 43.16 3.77 -39.33
N THR A 84 43.12 5.09 -39.54
CA THR A 84 44.14 5.91 -40.20
C THR A 84 44.01 7.37 -39.73
N ASP A 85 45.10 8.13 -39.74
CA ASP A 85 45.09 9.57 -39.39
C ASP A 85 44.65 10.43 -40.57
N SER A 86 44.67 9.88 -41.79
CA SER A 86 44.26 10.56 -43.04
C SER A 86 43.64 9.57 -43.99
N VAL A 87 42.60 9.97 -44.70
CA VAL A 87 41.91 9.17 -45.71
C VAL A 87 41.85 9.92 -47.02
N THR A 88 42.32 9.26 -48.11
CA THR A 88 42.09 9.70 -49.47
C THR A 88 40.93 8.95 -50.07
N VAL A 89 39.92 9.69 -50.53
CA VAL A 89 38.74 9.15 -51.19
C VAL A 89 38.93 9.35 -52.70
N PRO A 90 39.17 8.26 -53.46
CA PRO A 90 39.44 8.40 -54.89
C PRO A 90 38.25 9.00 -55.65
N ALA A 91 38.54 9.60 -56.79
CA ALA A 91 37.53 10.13 -57.71
C ALA A 91 36.45 9.09 -58.02
N GLN A 92 35.17 9.49 -58.01
CA GLN A 92 34.01 8.64 -58.29
C GLN A 92 33.97 7.33 -57.49
N SER A 93 34.48 7.35 -56.24
CA SER A 93 34.66 6.16 -55.43
C SER A 93 34.35 6.44 -53.94
N SER A 94 34.55 5.43 -53.10
CA SER A 94 34.34 5.50 -51.65
C SER A 94 35.54 4.96 -50.90
N ALA A 95 35.76 5.49 -49.71
CA ALA A 95 36.72 4.97 -48.74
C ALA A 95 36.06 4.88 -47.34
N SER A 96 36.46 3.92 -46.53
CA SER A 96 35.92 3.70 -45.20
C SER A 96 36.95 3.91 -44.12
N VAL A 97 36.52 4.47 -42.99
CA VAL A 97 37.32 4.66 -41.80
C VAL A 97 36.61 3.96 -40.63
N THR A 98 37.35 3.16 -39.89
CA THR A 98 36.89 2.59 -38.64
C THR A 98 37.20 3.56 -37.51
N VAL A 99 36.19 3.85 -36.69
CA VAL A 99 36.26 4.73 -35.52
C VAL A 99 36.04 3.89 -34.28
N THR A 100 36.92 4.03 -33.28
CA THR A 100 36.78 3.33 -32.00
C THR A 100 36.77 4.33 -30.85
N VAL A 101 35.77 4.24 -30.01
CA VAL A 101 35.56 5.06 -28.81
C VAL A 101 35.77 4.13 -27.59
N THR A 102 36.85 4.34 -26.83
CA THR A 102 37.21 3.46 -25.70
C THR A 102 37.29 4.23 -24.40
N PRO A 103 36.30 4.11 -23.49
CA PRO A 103 36.39 4.64 -22.15
C PRO A 103 37.56 4.00 -21.36
N LYS A 104 38.30 4.83 -20.63
CA LYS A 104 39.45 4.42 -19.81
C LYS A 104 39.11 4.55 -18.32
N ALA A 105 40.02 4.06 -17.47
CA ALA A 105 39.86 4.05 -16.02
C ALA A 105 39.52 5.44 -15.44
N ALA A 106 40.11 6.52 -15.97
CA ALA A 106 39.81 7.87 -15.50
C ALA A 106 38.36 8.28 -15.74
N PHE A 107 37.81 8.00 -16.92
CA PHE A 107 36.40 8.24 -17.21
C PHE A 107 35.50 7.29 -16.41
N ALA A 108 35.83 6.00 -16.31
CA ALA A 108 35.07 5.03 -15.53
C ALA A 108 34.96 5.44 -14.06
N SER A 109 36.06 5.92 -13.46
CA SER A 109 36.06 6.42 -12.08
C SER A 109 35.15 7.65 -11.92
N TYR A 110 35.19 8.58 -12.87
CA TYR A 110 34.31 9.73 -12.90
C TYR A 110 32.84 9.33 -13.00
N ALA A 111 32.51 8.47 -13.97
CA ALA A 111 31.15 8.01 -14.20
C ALA A 111 30.56 7.28 -12.98
N ASN A 112 31.32 6.35 -12.38
CA ASN A 112 30.88 5.62 -11.19
C ASN A 112 30.64 6.54 -9.96
N ALA A 113 31.42 7.61 -9.83
CA ALA A 113 31.27 8.55 -8.72
C ALA A 113 30.12 9.54 -8.89
N ASN A 114 29.83 9.97 -10.12
CA ASN A 114 28.91 11.07 -10.40
C ASN A 114 27.64 10.65 -11.16
N ALA A 115 27.66 9.53 -11.85
CA ALA A 115 26.56 9.00 -12.64
C ALA A 115 26.48 7.45 -12.53
N PRO A 116 26.23 6.91 -11.31
CA PRO A 116 26.30 5.47 -11.06
C PRO A 116 25.26 4.63 -11.85
N LYS A 117 24.24 5.29 -12.40
CA LYS A 117 23.23 4.69 -13.28
C LYS A 117 23.58 4.81 -14.78
N GLY A 118 24.76 5.33 -15.08
CA GLY A 118 25.25 5.56 -16.44
C GLY A 118 25.14 7.02 -16.91
N THR A 119 25.86 7.33 -17.98
CA THR A 119 25.89 8.66 -18.61
C THR A 119 26.08 8.54 -20.10
N PHE A 120 25.68 9.57 -20.86
CA PHE A 120 25.95 9.60 -22.29
C PHE A 120 27.42 9.93 -22.57
N ILE A 121 27.96 9.26 -23.59
CA ILE A 121 29.15 9.66 -24.30
C ILE A 121 28.69 10.02 -25.71
N ASP A 122 28.78 11.27 -26.06
CA ASP A 122 28.47 11.79 -27.38
C ASP A 122 29.68 12.53 -27.96
N GLY A 123 29.61 12.83 -29.24
CA GLY A 123 30.70 13.52 -29.87
C GLY A 123 30.56 13.59 -31.39
N ALA A 124 31.64 13.92 -32.00
CA ALA A 124 31.70 13.98 -33.45
C ALA A 124 33.06 13.51 -33.95
N VAL A 125 33.05 12.79 -35.03
CA VAL A 125 34.21 12.56 -35.89
C VAL A 125 34.28 13.69 -36.90
N THR A 126 35.42 14.37 -37.02
CA THR A 126 35.66 15.42 -37.99
C THR A 126 36.61 14.93 -39.05
N PHE A 127 36.31 15.27 -40.30
CA PHE A 127 37.14 15.06 -41.46
C PHE A 127 37.48 16.43 -42.00
N THR A 128 38.70 16.89 -41.71
CA THR A 128 39.19 18.23 -42.11
C THR A 128 39.82 18.11 -43.50
N SER A 129 39.27 18.85 -44.46
CA SER A 129 39.74 18.86 -45.82
C SER A 129 41.18 19.41 -45.92
N THR A 130 42.01 18.77 -46.76
CA THR A 130 43.38 19.25 -47.03
C THR A 130 43.47 20.12 -48.29
N ASP A 131 42.36 20.27 -49.03
CA ASP A 131 42.30 20.98 -50.30
C ASP A 131 41.26 22.11 -50.35
N GLY A 132 40.84 22.59 -49.18
CA GLY A 132 39.93 23.74 -49.03
C GLY A 132 38.45 23.41 -49.30
N GLN A 133 38.09 22.16 -49.36
CA GLN A 133 36.68 21.75 -49.40
C GLN A 133 36.06 21.91 -47.98
N PRO A 134 34.75 21.96 -47.88
CA PRO A 134 34.08 21.94 -46.54
C PRO A 134 34.51 20.74 -45.72
N ASP A 135 34.76 20.96 -44.44
CA ASP A 135 34.97 19.90 -43.46
C ASP A 135 33.67 19.10 -43.29
N LEU A 136 33.82 17.81 -43.00
CA LEU A 136 32.69 16.92 -42.77
C LEU A 136 32.67 16.50 -41.32
N THR A 137 31.45 16.31 -40.77
CA THR A 137 31.26 15.92 -39.37
C THR A 137 30.24 14.81 -39.29
N VAL A 138 30.57 13.77 -38.52
CA VAL A 138 29.67 12.65 -38.24
C VAL A 138 29.47 12.57 -36.74
N PRO A 139 28.29 12.95 -36.24
CA PRO A 139 27.99 12.83 -34.81
C PRO A 139 27.77 11.36 -34.40
N TYR A 140 28.12 11.05 -33.19
CA TYR A 140 27.86 9.75 -32.58
C TYR A 140 27.35 9.92 -31.15
N MET A 141 26.64 8.91 -30.61
CA MET A 141 26.18 8.87 -29.25
C MET A 141 26.13 7.42 -28.78
N GLY A 142 26.62 7.17 -27.56
CA GLY A 142 26.47 5.92 -26.83
C GLY A 142 26.14 6.19 -25.36
N PHE A 143 25.62 5.19 -24.69
CA PHE A 143 25.35 5.27 -23.25
C PHE A 143 26.35 4.39 -22.49
N TYR A 144 27.20 5.03 -21.68
CA TYR A 144 28.13 4.34 -20.80
C TYR A 144 27.40 3.82 -19.57
N GLY A 145 27.12 2.50 -19.55
CA GLY A 145 26.30 1.82 -18.58
C GLY A 145 25.32 0.87 -19.25
N SER A 146 24.27 0.49 -18.54
CA SER A 146 23.09 -0.18 -19.10
C SER A 146 21.95 0.81 -19.20
N TRP A 147 21.35 0.98 -20.37
CA TRP A 147 20.23 1.89 -20.58
C TRP A 147 18.97 1.47 -19.81
N GLY A 148 18.94 0.24 -19.30
CA GLY A 148 17.91 -0.26 -18.41
C GLY A 148 18.02 0.21 -16.94
N ASP A 149 19.21 0.62 -16.50
CA ASP A 149 19.48 0.91 -15.08
C ASP A 149 18.93 2.25 -14.56
N PRO A 150 18.90 3.36 -15.33
CA PRO A 150 18.25 4.57 -14.89
C PRO A 150 16.76 4.36 -14.65
N SER A 151 16.25 4.89 -13.53
CA SER A 151 14.86 4.69 -13.13
C SER A 151 13.88 5.22 -14.18
N VAL A 152 12.87 4.42 -14.49
CA VAL A 152 11.71 4.87 -15.28
C VAL A 152 10.76 5.67 -14.39
N PHE A 153 10.60 5.25 -13.14
CA PHE A 153 9.70 5.87 -12.20
C PHE A 153 10.43 6.84 -11.28
N ASP A 154 9.75 7.92 -10.94
CA ASP A 154 10.12 8.78 -9.82
C ASP A 154 9.76 8.10 -8.50
N GLY A 155 10.32 8.59 -7.39
CA GLY A 155 10.07 8.09 -6.04
C GLY A 155 8.61 8.23 -5.62
N LYS A 156 8.25 7.53 -4.53
CA LYS A 156 6.92 7.60 -3.95
C LYS A 156 6.82 8.73 -2.94
N TRP A 157 5.66 9.37 -2.87
CA TRP A 157 5.36 10.33 -1.81
C TRP A 157 5.46 9.71 -0.41
N SER A 158 4.97 8.48 -0.26
CA SER A 158 5.05 7.74 1.01
C SER A 158 6.45 7.54 1.56
N ASP A 159 7.46 7.57 0.70
CA ASP A 159 8.85 7.39 1.11
C ASP A 159 9.45 8.69 1.71
N GLY A 160 8.76 9.83 1.56
CA GLY A 160 9.14 11.13 2.11
C GLY A 160 10.36 11.80 1.48
N THR A 161 11.14 11.04 0.70
CA THR A 161 12.38 11.49 0.04
C THR A 161 12.63 10.71 -1.24
N GLY A 162 13.60 11.16 -2.03
CA GLY A 162 14.09 10.35 -3.17
C GLY A 162 13.31 10.52 -4.46
N TYR A 163 12.44 11.52 -4.54
CA TYR A 163 11.74 11.87 -5.77
C TYR A 163 12.31 13.17 -6.37
N TYR A 164 12.32 13.21 -7.70
CA TYR A 164 12.85 14.32 -8.49
C TYR A 164 11.81 15.42 -8.69
N TYR A 165 10.58 15.06 -9.01
CA TYR A 165 9.47 15.98 -9.15
C TYR A 165 8.92 16.39 -7.79
N HIS A 166 9.65 17.15 -7.23
CA HIS A 166 9.81 17.94 -6.06
C HIS A 166 8.66 18.17 -5.08
N MET A 167 7.46 17.93 -5.27
CA MET A 167 6.43 18.16 -4.24
C MET A 167 5.45 17.02 -4.07
N TYR A 168 5.47 16.10 -4.97
CA TYR A 168 4.35 15.19 -5.07
C TYR A 168 4.74 13.77 -5.42
N GLY A 169 5.94 13.31 -5.46
CA GLY A 169 6.32 11.94 -5.79
C GLY A 169 5.18 11.03 -6.30
N SER A 170 5.43 9.93 -6.86
CA SER A 170 4.36 9.00 -7.25
C SER A 170 3.50 8.61 -6.04
N SER A 171 2.17 8.62 -6.17
CA SER A 171 1.24 8.37 -5.06
C SER A 171 0.02 7.58 -5.51
N LEU A 172 -0.60 6.89 -4.57
CA LEU A 172 -1.94 6.32 -4.75
C LEU A 172 -2.96 7.33 -4.21
N ARG A 173 -3.99 7.66 -4.99
CA ARG A 173 -4.92 8.75 -4.68
C ARG A 173 -6.37 8.33 -4.71
N ASN A 174 -7.15 8.97 -3.85
CA ASN A 174 -8.60 8.99 -3.98
C ASN A 174 -8.99 9.84 -5.19
N ILE A 175 -9.74 9.28 -6.13
CA ILE A 175 -10.13 9.97 -7.36
C ILE A 175 -11.10 11.12 -7.10
N ALA A 176 -11.99 10.97 -6.11
CA ALA A 176 -13.02 11.96 -5.84
C ALA A 176 -12.43 13.26 -5.26
N THR A 177 -11.38 13.16 -4.46
CA THR A 177 -10.76 14.31 -3.79
C THR A 177 -9.43 14.74 -4.42
N GLY A 178 -8.79 13.85 -5.19
CA GLY A 178 -7.43 14.05 -5.70
C GLY A 178 -6.33 13.91 -4.64
N MET A 179 -6.69 13.68 -3.37
CA MET A 179 -5.74 13.59 -2.26
C MET A 179 -5.00 12.25 -2.24
N PRO A 180 -3.71 12.21 -1.87
CA PRO A 180 -2.99 10.97 -1.64
C PRO A 180 -3.63 10.18 -0.51
N LEU A 181 -3.69 8.86 -0.64
CA LEU A 181 -4.13 7.99 0.44
C LEU A 181 -3.16 8.08 1.63
N GLY A 182 -3.69 7.87 2.82
CA GLY A 182 -2.92 7.79 4.06
C GLY A 182 -2.25 9.10 4.51
N SER A 183 -2.57 10.22 3.88
CA SER A 183 -1.95 11.50 4.23
C SER A 183 -2.58 12.16 5.44
N ALA A 184 -3.87 11.97 5.67
CA ALA A 184 -4.60 12.45 6.85
C ALA A 184 -6.02 11.92 6.87
N ASN A 185 -6.80 12.28 7.91
CA ASN A 185 -8.20 11.91 8.00
C ASN A 185 -8.97 12.34 6.73
N PRO A 186 -9.72 11.43 6.09
CA PRO A 186 -10.40 11.67 4.82
C PRO A 186 -11.51 12.72 4.89
N PHE A 187 -11.93 13.14 6.09
CA PHE A 187 -12.92 14.20 6.31
C PHE A 187 -12.29 15.58 6.56
N ASN A 188 -10.98 15.66 6.71
CA ASN A 188 -10.30 16.93 6.84
C ASN A 188 -10.21 17.59 5.46
N GLU A 189 -10.58 18.87 5.39
CA GLU A 189 -10.39 19.69 4.20
C GLU A 189 -9.01 20.35 4.26
N TYR A 190 -8.21 20.12 3.22
CA TYR A 190 -6.92 20.76 3.07
C TYR A 190 -6.95 21.75 1.92
N ALA A 191 -6.44 22.95 2.15
CA ALA A 191 -6.27 23.94 1.10
C ALA A 191 -5.15 23.55 0.11
N ASP A 192 -4.16 22.77 0.60
CA ASP A 192 -3.03 22.29 -0.19
C ASP A 192 -2.68 20.85 0.22
N ILE A 193 -2.37 20.03 -0.76
CA ILE A 193 -1.92 18.64 -0.56
C ILE A 193 -0.69 18.54 0.37
N ARG A 194 0.13 19.57 0.44
CA ARG A 194 1.30 19.64 1.34
C ARG A 194 0.93 19.71 2.82
N GLU A 195 -0.25 20.23 3.13
CA GLU A 195 -0.77 20.29 4.50
C GLU A 195 -1.17 18.93 5.02
N ALA A 196 -1.49 18.02 4.10
CA ALA A 196 -1.87 16.65 4.41
C ALA A 196 -0.70 15.77 4.92
N GLY A 197 0.53 16.22 4.77
CA GLY A 197 1.73 15.50 5.25
C GLY A 197 2.15 14.30 4.37
N ILE A 198 3.08 13.51 4.89
CA ILE A 198 3.59 12.31 4.23
C ILE A 198 2.53 11.20 4.35
N SER A 199 2.29 10.48 3.26
CA SER A 199 1.35 9.36 3.25
C SER A 199 1.87 8.17 4.06
N ASP A 200 1.04 7.64 4.96
CA ASP A 200 1.30 6.40 5.68
C ASP A 200 0.70 5.21 4.90
N PRO A 201 1.52 4.27 4.40
CA PRO A 201 1.02 3.11 3.68
C PRO A 201 0.07 2.22 4.50
N ALA A 202 0.15 2.22 5.82
CA ALA A 202 -0.75 1.48 6.69
C ALA A 202 -2.20 1.98 6.60
N LEU A 203 -2.40 3.20 6.10
CA LEU A 203 -3.70 3.86 5.92
C LEU A 203 -4.18 3.88 4.47
N PHE A 204 -3.64 3.03 3.60
CA PHE A 204 -4.08 2.93 2.22
C PHE A 204 -5.31 2.02 2.13
N TYR A 205 -6.47 2.65 2.13
CA TYR A 205 -7.77 1.97 2.04
C TYR A 205 -8.54 2.39 0.78
N ALA A 206 -9.25 1.42 0.21
CA ALA A 206 -10.23 1.61 -0.84
C ALA A 206 -11.59 1.08 -0.37
N SER A 207 -12.68 1.58 -0.96
CA SER A 207 -14.03 1.07 -0.74
C SER A 207 -14.80 0.97 -2.05
N ARG A 208 -15.87 0.19 -2.08
CA ARG A 208 -16.91 0.28 -3.09
C ARG A 208 -17.83 1.46 -2.79
N SER A 209 -18.70 1.79 -3.74
CA SER A 209 -19.69 2.86 -3.55
C SER A 209 -20.56 2.62 -2.31
N SER A 210 -20.63 3.61 -1.41
CA SER A 210 -21.68 3.69 -0.41
C SER A 210 -22.83 4.55 -0.94
N GLU A 211 -24.06 4.31 -0.47
CA GLU A 211 -25.25 5.04 -0.93
C GLU A 211 -25.24 6.53 -0.55
N HIS A 212 -24.43 6.94 0.44
CA HIS A 212 -24.49 8.27 1.06
C HIS A 212 -23.19 9.08 1.00
N GLU A 213 -22.06 8.49 0.60
CA GLU A 213 -20.78 9.17 0.51
C GLU A 213 -20.05 8.78 -0.78
N ALA A 214 -19.19 9.65 -1.29
CA ALA A 214 -18.39 9.34 -2.47
C ALA A 214 -17.46 8.17 -2.18
N PRO A 215 -17.48 7.10 -2.99
CA PRO A 215 -16.65 5.94 -2.75
C PRO A 215 -15.17 6.31 -2.82
N THR A 216 -14.36 5.70 -1.98
CA THR A 216 -12.91 5.81 -2.07
C THR A 216 -12.39 4.93 -3.20
N ARG A 217 -12.68 5.33 -4.44
CA ARG A 217 -12.03 4.77 -5.62
C ARG A 217 -10.62 5.30 -5.70
N ILE A 218 -9.68 4.43 -6.02
CA ILE A 218 -8.27 4.78 -6.04
C ILE A 218 -7.66 4.65 -7.42
N ALA A 219 -6.70 5.51 -7.71
CA ALA A 219 -5.87 5.39 -8.89
C ALA A 219 -4.43 5.82 -8.58
N PRO A 220 -3.44 5.24 -9.28
CA PRO A 220 -2.06 5.69 -9.17
C PRO A 220 -1.88 7.04 -9.88
N TYR A 221 -1.18 7.92 -9.22
CA TYR A 221 -0.59 9.11 -9.81
C TYR A 221 0.91 8.88 -9.95
N THR A 222 1.32 8.54 -11.16
CA THR A 222 2.68 8.03 -11.43
C THR A 222 3.50 9.06 -12.17
N PHE A 223 4.61 9.47 -11.57
CA PHE A 223 5.62 10.28 -12.26
C PHE A 223 6.64 9.39 -12.95
N MET A 224 6.90 9.70 -14.21
CA MET A 224 7.84 8.95 -15.04
C MET A 224 9.01 9.84 -15.45
N LEU A 225 10.21 9.46 -15.06
CA LEU A 225 11.46 10.14 -15.43
C LEU A 225 11.87 9.84 -16.88
N ARG A 226 11.40 8.71 -17.42
CA ARG A 226 11.74 8.21 -18.76
C ARG A 226 10.52 7.63 -19.44
N PRO A 227 10.47 7.67 -20.80
CA PRO A 227 9.41 7.01 -21.54
C PRO A 227 9.49 5.49 -21.41
N ALA A 228 8.33 4.84 -21.48
CA ALA A 228 8.19 3.39 -21.52
C ALA A 228 7.56 2.93 -22.83
N ARG A 229 8.01 1.78 -23.35
CA ARG A 229 7.40 1.12 -24.48
C ARG A 229 6.03 0.58 -24.12
N THR A 230 5.95 -0.08 -22.97
CA THR A 230 4.70 -0.50 -22.35
C THR A 230 4.69 -0.12 -20.88
N LEU A 231 3.50 0.22 -20.38
CA LEU A 231 3.23 0.49 -18.98
C LEU A 231 1.99 -0.31 -18.60
N THR A 232 2.17 -1.32 -17.74
CA THR A 232 1.10 -2.22 -17.33
C THR A 232 0.79 -1.98 -15.84
N TYR A 233 -0.47 -1.69 -15.54
CA TYR A 233 -1.01 -1.59 -14.21
C TYR A 233 -1.75 -2.87 -13.89
N SER A 234 -1.36 -3.57 -12.83
CA SER A 234 -2.00 -4.82 -12.41
C SER A 234 -2.40 -4.72 -10.94
N TYR A 235 -3.68 -4.90 -10.67
CA TYR A 235 -4.20 -5.07 -9.32
C TYR A 235 -4.26 -6.56 -8.99
N LEU A 236 -3.60 -6.93 -7.90
CA LEU A 236 -3.47 -8.31 -7.46
C LEU A 236 -4.15 -8.49 -6.12
N ASN A 237 -4.78 -9.65 -5.92
CA ASN A 237 -5.27 -10.06 -4.62
C ASN A 237 -4.13 -10.61 -3.74
N GLU A 238 -4.45 -11.00 -2.50
CA GLU A 238 -3.51 -11.51 -1.50
C GLU A 238 -2.66 -12.69 -2.00
N VAL A 239 -3.23 -13.57 -2.82
CA VAL A 239 -2.52 -14.73 -3.37
C VAL A 239 -1.75 -14.42 -4.67
N GLY A 240 -1.72 -13.15 -5.08
CA GLY A 240 -0.98 -12.70 -6.25
C GLY A 240 -1.70 -12.91 -7.59
N THR A 241 -2.99 -13.23 -7.58
CA THR A 241 -3.79 -13.31 -8.81
C THR A 241 -4.18 -11.91 -9.29
N VAL A 242 -3.95 -11.63 -10.58
CA VAL A 242 -4.38 -10.37 -11.20
C VAL A 242 -5.91 -10.37 -11.29
N VAL A 243 -6.54 -9.40 -10.62
CA VAL A 243 -8.00 -9.20 -10.63
C VAL A 243 -8.43 -8.13 -11.64
N ARG A 244 -7.51 -7.21 -11.97
CA ARG A 244 -7.75 -6.16 -12.96
C ARG A 244 -6.42 -5.69 -13.56
N SER A 245 -6.40 -5.41 -14.86
CA SER A 245 -5.18 -4.96 -15.54
C SER A 245 -5.47 -3.92 -16.62
N TYR A 246 -4.52 -3.00 -16.81
CA TYR A 246 -4.54 -1.97 -17.84
C TYR A 246 -3.16 -1.87 -18.46
N THR A 247 -3.07 -1.89 -19.78
CA THR A 247 -1.79 -1.72 -20.47
C THR A 247 -1.86 -0.53 -21.42
N ARG A 248 -0.79 0.24 -21.45
CA ARG A 248 -0.59 1.36 -22.37
C ARG A 248 0.72 1.19 -23.10
N GLU A 249 0.75 1.60 -24.36
CA GLU A 249 1.93 1.57 -25.19
C GLU A 249 2.45 2.97 -25.49
N ASN A 250 3.76 3.07 -25.71
CA ASN A 250 4.44 4.31 -26.12
C ASN A 250 4.20 5.48 -25.14
N VAL A 251 4.30 5.19 -23.85
CA VAL A 251 4.05 6.16 -22.78
C VAL A 251 5.24 7.11 -22.66
N ARG A 252 4.98 8.40 -22.76
CA ARG A 252 6.00 9.45 -22.61
C ARG A 252 6.36 9.66 -21.14
N ALA A 253 7.54 10.23 -20.90
CA ALA A 253 7.86 10.78 -19.57
C ALA A 253 6.80 11.82 -19.19
N SER A 254 6.28 11.71 -17.98
CA SER A 254 5.07 12.41 -17.58
C SER A 254 5.35 13.74 -16.88
N PHE A 255 6.11 14.62 -17.49
CA PHE A 255 6.14 16.00 -17.03
C PHE A 255 5.67 16.93 -18.14
N ASP A 256 4.50 17.52 -17.93
CA ASP A 256 4.04 18.67 -18.68
C ASP A 256 3.90 19.84 -17.68
N GLU A 257 4.72 20.87 -17.85
CA GLU A 257 4.62 22.10 -17.06
C GLU A 257 3.24 22.72 -17.07
N HIS A 258 2.45 22.48 -18.11
CA HIS A 258 1.09 22.99 -18.26
C HIS A 258 0.07 22.24 -17.39
N ASN A 259 0.37 21.02 -16.92
CA ASN A 259 -0.52 20.24 -16.06
C ASN A 259 -0.22 20.39 -14.56
N TYR A 260 0.76 21.21 -14.20
CA TYR A 260 1.16 21.43 -12.80
C TYR A 260 0.03 21.97 -11.90
N TYR A 261 -0.92 22.74 -12.45
CA TYR A 261 -2.04 23.33 -11.70
C TYR A 261 -3.43 22.98 -12.22
N GLY A 262 -3.55 22.35 -13.35
CA GLY A 262 -4.83 22.40 -14.05
C GLY A 262 -5.59 21.09 -14.17
N ASN A 263 -4.96 19.95 -14.34
CA ASN A 263 -5.76 18.77 -14.68
C ASN A 263 -5.06 17.44 -14.42
N ILE A 264 -5.07 17.03 -13.17
CA ILE A 264 -4.93 15.60 -12.82
C ILE A 264 -5.99 14.77 -13.59
N PHE A 265 -7.10 15.38 -13.96
CA PHE A 265 -8.23 14.76 -14.66
C PHE A 265 -8.11 14.79 -16.19
N ALA A 266 -7.43 15.75 -16.82
CA ALA A 266 -7.27 15.80 -18.28
C ALA A 266 -6.45 14.63 -18.82
N TRP A 267 -5.53 14.10 -18.03
CA TRP A 267 -4.79 12.88 -18.38
C TRP A 267 -5.68 11.64 -18.54
N VAL A 268 -6.83 11.68 -17.90
CA VAL A 268 -7.86 10.65 -17.88
C VAL A 268 -8.73 10.68 -19.10
N GLU A 269 -9.12 11.87 -19.54
CA GLU A 269 -9.99 12.05 -20.71
C GLU A 269 -9.23 11.82 -22.02
N GLU A 270 -7.95 12.19 -22.08
CA GLU A 270 -7.16 12.09 -23.31
C GLU A 270 -6.78 10.65 -23.69
N TYR A 271 -6.72 9.70 -22.73
CA TYR A 271 -6.27 8.32 -22.96
C TYR A 271 -7.28 7.22 -22.61
N GLY A 272 -8.51 7.55 -22.34
CA GLY A 272 -9.68 6.67 -22.46
C GLY A 272 -10.00 5.67 -21.34
N ARG A 273 -9.11 5.23 -20.49
CA ARG A 273 -9.40 4.44 -19.28
C ARG A 273 -8.35 4.71 -18.21
N GLN A 274 -8.79 5.23 -17.08
CA GLN A 274 -7.94 5.29 -15.88
C GLN A 274 -7.67 3.88 -15.36
N PRO A 275 -6.48 3.61 -14.82
CA PRO A 275 -6.22 2.41 -14.06
C PRO A 275 -6.84 2.53 -12.64
N VAL A 276 -8.16 2.62 -12.61
CA VAL A 276 -8.94 2.79 -11.38
C VAL A 276 -9.20 1.46 -10.72
N PHE A 277 -9.02 1.39 -9.41
CA PHE A 277 -9.56 0.34 -8.58
C PHE A 277 -10.82 0.85 -7.86
N ASP A 278 -11.90 0.17 -8.07
CA ASP A 278 -13.24 0.49 -7.56
C ASP A 278 -13.88 -0.66 -6.76
N GLY A 279 -13.10 -1.69 -6.42
CA GLY A 279 -13.55 -2.85 -5.68
C GLY A 279 -14.23 -3.92 -6.53
N TYR A 280 -14.12 -3.84 -7.87
CA TYR A 280 -14.65 -4.84 -8.80
C TYR A 280 -13.54 -5.43 -9.67
N ASP A 281 -13.71 -6.69 -10.08
CA ASP A 281 -12.84 -7.34 -11.06
C ASP A 281 -13.10 -6.84 -12.50
N GLU A 282 -12.37 -7.38 -13.48
CA GLU A 282 -12.55 -7.03 -14.90
C GLU A 282 -13.92 -7.41 -15.46
N ALA A 283 -14.57 -8.43 -14.89
CA ALA A 283 -15.91 -8.90 -15.28
C ALA A 283 -17.03 -8.13 -14.57
N GLY A 284 -16.70 -7.24 -13.62
CA GLY A 284 -17.65 -6.46 -12.83
C GLY A 284 -18.18 -7.21 -11.61
N ASN A 285 -17.55 -8.30 -11.19
CA ASN A 285 -17.89 -8.97 -9.94
C ASN A 285 -17.25 -8.24 -8.76
N GLU A 286 -17.94 -8.25 -7.62
CA GLU A 286 -17.43 -7.70 -6.38
C GLU A 286 -16.19 -8.47 -5.89
N LEU A 287 -15.15 -7.71 -5.55
CA LEU A 287 -13.95 -8.26 -4.92
C LEU A 287 -14.15 -8.39 -3.40
N PRO A 288 -13.63 -9.44 -2.75
CA PRO A 288 -13.71 -9.58 -1.30
C PRO A 288 -12.88 -8.50 -0.59
N ASP A 289 -13.30 -8.11 0.62
CA ASP A 289 -12.51 -7.27 1.50
C ASP A 289 -11.19 -7.96 1.86
N GLY A 290 -10.13 -7.16 2.05
CA GLY A 290 -8.81 -7.65 2.40
C GLY A 290 -7.68 -6.95 1.65
N PRO A 291 -6.45 -7.48 1.75
CA PRO A 291 -5.26 -6.89 1.16
C PRO A 291 -5.18 -7.07 -0.35
N TYR A 292 -4.76 -6.01 -1.01
CA TYR A 292 -4.49 -5.94 -2.45
C TYR A 292 -3.15 -5.27 -2.71
N LYS A 293 -2.64 -5.51 -3.90
CA LYS A 293 -1.40 -4.89 -4.38
C LYS A 293 -1.61 -4.30 -5.77
N LEU A 294 -1.20 -3.05 -5.95
CA LEU A 294 -0.99 -2.48 -7.28
C LEU A 294 0.47 -2.66 -7.68
N VAL A 295 0.70 -3.26 -8.83
CA VAL A 295 2.00 -3.35 -9.50
C VAL A 295 1.92 -2.57 -10.80
N ILE A 296 2.76 -1.55 -10.94
CA ILE A 296 2.96 -0.84 -12.20
C ILE A 296 4.29 -1.29 -12.78
N GLU A 297 4.24 -1.91 -13.95
CA GLU A 297 5.41 -2.45 -14.63
C GLU A 297 5.68 -1.66 -15.90
N ALA A 298 6.90 -1.12 -16.01
CA ALA A 298 7.38 -0.42 -17.19
C ALA A 298 8.40 -1.26 -17.96
N GLU A 299 8.17 -1.41 -19.24
CA GLU A 299 9.13 -1.95 -20.19
C GLU A 299 9.71 -0.80 -21.01
N THR A 300 11.03 -0.65 -21.01
CA THR A 300 11.71 0.41 -21.74
C THR A 300 11.89 0.04 -23.22
N TYR A 301 12.39 1.00 -24.03
CA TYR A 301 12.77 0.74 -25.41
C TYR A 301 14.11 0.00 -25.56
N ALA A 302 14.83 -0.24 -24.46
CA ALA A 302 16.05 -1.04 -24.47
C ALA A 302 15.71 -2.54 -24.43
N PRO A 303 15.96 -3.31 -25.51
CA PRO A 303 15.44 -4.68 -25.66
C PRO A 303 15.95 -5.67 -24.61
N SER A 304 17.10 -5.38 -23.99
CA SER A 304 17.76 -6.25 -23.01
C SER A 304 17.54 -5.81 -21.57
N SER A 305 16.82 -4.72 -21.33
CA SER A 305 16.60 -4.23 -19.96
C SER A 305 15.53 -5.02 -19.24
N ALA A 306 15.77 -5.26 -17.95
CA ALA A 306 14.74 -5.77 -17.06
C ALA A 306 13.59 -4.76 -16.96
N LYS A 307 12.37 -5.28 -16.84
CA LYS A 307 11.20 -4.44 -16.51
C LYS A 307 11.38 -3.82 -15.13
N GLN A 308 10.99 -2.57 -15.01
CA GLN A 308 11.02 -1.85 -13.74
C GLN A 308 9.63 -1.78 -13.15
N GLN A 309 9.54 -1.82 -11.82
CA GLN A 309 8.26 -1.86 -11.13
C GLN A 309 8.15 -0.76 -10.08
N LEU A 310 6.94 -0.26 -9.93
CA LEU A 310 6.50 0.59 -8.82
C LEU A 310 5.27 -0.06 -8.20
N THR A 311 5.25 -0.22 -6.87
CA THR A 311 4.22 -1.01 -6.20
C THR A 311 3.62 -0.27 -5.00
N TRP A 312 2.34 -0.52 -4.74
CA TRP A 312 1.64 -0.12 -3.52
C TRP A 312 0.81 -1.29 -3.00
N ASP A 313 0.90 -1.53 -1.70
CA ASP A 313 -0.04 -2.36 -0.98
C ASP A 313 -1.17 -1.47 -0.46
N PHE A 314 -2.41 -1.96 -0.47
CA PHE A 314 -3.58 -1.27 0.05
C PHE A 314 -4.64 -2.29 0.48
N THR A 315 -5.65 -1.85 1.20
CA THR A 315 -6.74 -2.69 1.70
C THR A 315 -8.07 -2.27 1.10
N LEU A 316 -8.86 -3.22 0.61
CA LEU A 316 -10.27 -3.01 0.30
C LEU A 316 -11.08 -3.29 1.55
N ASP A 317 -11.88 -2.31 1.96
CA ASP A 317 -12.86 -2.44 3.03
C ASP A 317 -14.17 -1.78 2.59
N THR A 318 -15.23 -2.56 2.62
CA THR A 318 -16.56 -2.15 2.15
C THR A 318 -17.62 -2.22 3.23
N LYS A 319 -17.21 -2.55 4.46
CA LYS A 319 -18.10 -2.67 5.61
C LYS A 319 -18.15 -1.37 6.39
N ALA A 320 -19.31 -1.08 6.91
CA ALA A 320 -19.49 0.05 7.80
C ALA A 320 -19.03 -0.30 9.22
N PRO A 321 -18.54 0.71 9.99
CA PRO A 321 -18.23 0.54 11.40
C PRO A 321 -19.42 0.01 12.21
N ILE A 322 -19.12 -0.83 13.18
CA ILE A 322 -20.11 -1.41 14.11
C ILE A 322 -20.12 -0.59 15.38
N VAL A 323 -21.31 -0.11 15.75
CA VAL A 323 -21.55 0.60 17.01
C VAL A 323 -22.13 -0.36 18.04
N SER A 324 -21.65 -0.28 19.27
CA SER A 324 -22.13 -1.07 20.41
C SER A 324 -22.10 -0.26 21.71
N ASN A 325 -22.61 -0.84 22.80
CA ASN A 325 -22.55 -0.28 24.15
C ASN A 325 -23.10 1.16 24.27
N VAL A 326 -24.12 1.48 23.48
CA VAL A 326 -24.74 2.82 23.50
C VAL A 326 -25.52 3.01 24.81
N LYS A 327 -25.09 3.97 25.64
CA LYS A 327 -25.72 4.25 26.93
C LYS A 327 -25.48 5.69 27.37
N LEU A 328 -26.28 6.14 28.33
CA LEU A 328 -26.01 7.38 29.05
C LEU A 328 -25.15 7.08 30.28
N THR A 329 -24.06 7.82 30.43
CA THR A 329 -23.11 7.70 31.55
C THR A 329 -23.02 9.01 32.31
N GLY A 330 -22.58 8.97 33.58
CA GLY A 330 -22.41 10.16 34.42
C GLY A 330 -23.69 10.64 35.09
N GLU A 331 -23.57 11.70 35.86
CA GLU A 331 -24.68 12.30 36.64
C GLU A 331 -24.68 13.82 36.51
N GLY A 332 -25.85 14.43 36.66
CA GLY A 332 -26.03 15.89 36.60
C GLY A 332 -25.52 16.50 35.29
N ASP A 333 -24.65 17.50 35.39
CA ASP A 333 -24.09 18.22 34.23
C ASP A 333 -23.03 17.40 33.46
N ALA A 334 -22.58 16.27 34.04
CA ALA A 334 -21.57 15.39 33.43
C ALA A 334 -22.19 14.24 32.62
N VAL A 335 -23.51 14.23 32.44
CA VAL A 335 -24.17 13.20 31.60
C VAL A 335 -23.67 13.27 30.18
N ALA A 336 -23.23 12.13 29.64
CA ALA A 336 -22.77 11.96 28.26
C ALA A 336 -23.46 10.76 27.60
N LEU A 337 -23.66 10.83 26.30
CA LEU A 337 -23.98 9.65 25.49
C LEU A 337 -22.66 8.96 25.15
N SER A 338 -22.52 7.75 25.64
CA SER A 338 -21.32 6.90 25.52
C SER A 338 -21.61 5.77 24.53
N PHE A 339 -20.63 5.44 23.68
CA PHE A 339 -20.72 4.30 22.77
C PHE A 339 -19.34 3.83 22.33
N ASP A 340 -19.27 2.57 21.94
CA ASP A 340 -18.07 1.97 21.37
C ASP A 340 -18.25 1.77 19.87
N VAL A 341 -17.17 1.95 19.13
CA VAL A 341 -17.10 1.71 17.69
C VAL A 341 -15.96 0.75 17.39
N VAL A 342 -16.22 -0.23 16.57
CA VAL A 342 -15.22 -1.19 16.12
C VAL A 342 -15.27 -1.36 14.61
N ASP A 343 -14.09 -1.45 13.97
CA ASP A 343 -14.00 -1.70 12.55
C ASP A 343 -12.65 -2.33 12.16
N PHE A 344 -12.61 -2.88 10.95
CA PHE A 344 -11.40 -3.36 10.31
C PHE A 344 -10.50 -2.21 9.79
N ALA A 345 -11.10 -1.11 9.32
CA ALA A 345 -10.41 0.13 8.99
C ALA A 345 -10.40 1.11 10.17
N PRO A 346 -9.48 2.08 10.22
CA PRO A 346 -9.51 3.12 11.25
C PRO A 346 -10.84 3.89 11.24
N ILE A 347 -11.33 4.23 12.42
CA ILE A 347 -12.53 5.05 12.56
C ILE A 347 -12.17 6.50 12.27
N ALA A 348 -12.85 7.11 11.28
CA ALA A 348 -12.53 8.45 10.80
C ALA A 348 -13.35 9.55 11.46
N ALA A 349 -14.66 9.32 11.67
CA ALA A 349 -15.56 10.34 12.20
C ALA A 349 -16.80 9.71 12.84
N TYR A 350 -17.46 10.50 13.67
CA TYR A 350 -18.83 10.25 14.10
C TYR A 350 -19.68 11.52 13.98
N GLY A 351 -20.97 11.36 13.96
CA GLY A 351 -21.91 12.48 13.92
C GLY A 351 -23.32 12.11 14.33
N PHE A 352 -24.15 13.14 14.52
CA PHE A 352 -25.55 12.98 14.90
C PHE A 352 -26.43 13.81 13.98
N SER A 353 -27.54 13.22 13.57
CA SER A 353 -28.61 13.91 12.86
C SER A 353 -29.96 13.61 13.52
N LEU A 354 -30.97 14.46 13.21
CA LEU A 354 -32.32 14.27 13.72
C LEU A 354 -33.14 13.26 12.92
N THR A 355 -32.63 12.85 11.75
CA THR A 355 -33.25 11.86 10.87
C THR A 355 -32.19 10.94 10.29
N ALA A 356 -32.55 9.70 9.94
CA ALA A 356 -31.62 8.69 9.44
C ALA A 356 -30.81 9.15 8.22
N ASP A 357 -31.43 9.90 7.32
CA ASP A 357 -30.82 10.38 6.07
C ASP A 357 -30.47 11.88 6.11
N GLY A 358 -30.56 12.50 7.31
CA GLY A 358 -30.31 13.92 7.47
C GLY A 358 -28.82 14.25 7.58
N ASP A 359 -28.52 15.54 7.27
CA ASP A 359 -27.20 16.08 7.54
C ASP A 359 -26.90 16.08 9.05
N SER A 360 -25.68 15.77 9.43
CA SER A 360 -25.26 15.80 10.81
C SER A 360 -25.26 17.24 11.35
N PHE A 361 -26.00 17.51 12.43
CA PHE A 361 -25.90 18.76 13.17
C PHE A 361 -24.63 18.84 14.03
N LEU A 362 -24.02 17.69 14.30
CA LEU A 362 -22.72 17.51 14.94
C LEU A 362 -21.95 16.47 14.13
N ARG A 363 -20.74 16.79 13.70
CA ARG A 363 -19.77 15.84 13.16
C ARG A 363 -18.40 16.18 13.71
N GLU A 364 -17.76 15.16 14.27
CA GLU A 364 -16.40 15.25 14.81
C GLU A 364 -15.51 14.24 14.10
N THR A 365 -14.27 14.64 13.83
CA THR A 365 -13.27 13.81 13.16
C THR A 365 -12.18 13.42 14.16
N PHE A 366 -11.63 12.22 14.02
CA PHE A 366 -10.46 11.82 14.78
C PHE A 366 -9.20 12.30 14.07
N GLU A 367 -8.30 12.99 14.79
CA GLU A 367 -7.05 13.49 14.19
C GLU A 367 -6.13 12.35 13.77
N GLU A 368 -6.12 11.26 14.54
CA GLU A 368 -5.25 10.10 14.32
C GLU A 368 -6.08 8.85 14.05
N ALA A 369 -5.53 7.96 13.21
CA ALA A 369 -6.12 6.66 12.91
C ALA A 369 -6.27 5.77 14.16
N GLY A 370 -5.39 5.94 15.16
CA GLY A 370 -5.27 5.06 16.30
C GLY A 370 -4.51 3.77 15.97
N ASP A 371 -4.29 2.96 17.00
CA ASP A 371 -3.60 1.67 16.87
C ASP A 371 -4.61 0.54 16.66
N ARG A 372 -4.19 -0.47 15.91
CA ARG A 372 -4.93 -1.71 15.76
C ARG A 372 -4.73 -2.59 16.98
N SER A 373 -5.81 -3.10 17.55
CA SER A 373 -5.79 -3.99 18.71
C SER A 373 -5.31 -5.41 18.35
N ASP A 374 -5.07 -6.26 19.36
CA ASP A 374 -4.60 -7.64 19.21
C ASP A 374 -5.58 -8.54 18.41
N ASP A 375 -6.86 -8.19 18.39
CA ASP A 375 -7.89 -8.86 17.58
C ASP A 375 -7.86 -8.46 16.09
N GLY A 376 -6.96 -7.53 15.72
CA GLY A 376 -6.80 -7.04 14.36
C GLY A 376 -7.79 -5.95 13.95
N LEU A 377 -8.56 -5.38 14.88
CA LEU A 377 -9.55 -4.34 14.66
C LEU A 377 -9.13 -3.01 15.28
N TYR A 378 -9.74 -1.93 14.80
CA TYR A 378 -9.64 -0.61 15.44
C TYR A 378 -10.83 -0.41 16.36
N HIS A 379 -10.55 0.05 17.59
CA HIS A 379 -11.53 0.32 18.61
C HIS A 379 -11.52 1.79 19.00
N ARG A 380 -12.70 2.38 19.13
CA ARG A 380 -12.87 3.73 19.66
C ARG A 380 -13.98 3.74 20.71
N HIS A 381 -13.68 4.31 21.86
CA HIS A 381 -14.68 4.69 22.84
C HIS A 381 -14.95 6.18 22.69
N VAL A 382 -16.22 6.56 22.70
CA VAL A 382 -16.65 7.95 22.48
C VAL A 382 -17.65 8.35 23.54
N ASP A 383 -17.37 9.47 24.21
CA ASP A 383 -18.29 10.14 25.13
C ASP A 383 -18.67 11.51 24.58
N VAL A 384 -19.94 11.72 24.34
CA VAL A 384 -20.46 13.00 23.85
C VAL A 384 -21.31 13.64 24.94
N PRO A 385 -20.88 14.77 25.52
CA PRO A 385 -21.65 15.46 26.54
C PRO A 385 -23.08 15.76 26.05
N LEU A 386 -24.08 15.43 26.86
CA LEU A 386 -25.47 15.66 26.51
C LEU A 386 -25.74 17.16 26.28
N SER A 387 -25.05 18.03 26.99
CA SER A 387 -25.09 19.48 26.78
C SER A 387 -24.66 19.87 25.37
N THR A 388 -23.64 19.22 24.81
CA THR A 388 -23.18 19.44 23.43
C THR A 388 -24.25 19.02 22.43
N LEU A 389 -24.89 17.86 22.63
CA LEU A 389 -25.98 17.40 21.76
C LEU A 389 -27.18 18.38 21.78
N VAL A 390 -27.59 18.85 22.97
CA VAL A 390 -28.68 19.81 23.13
C VAL A 390 -28.35 21.16 22.47
N GLU A 391 -27.12 21.64 22.65
CA GLU A 391 -26.68 22.91 22.07
C GLU A 391 -26.66 22.84 20.54
N ARG A 392 -26.05 21.81 19.98
CA ARG A 392 -25.87 21.65 18.53
C ARG A 392 -27.17 21.30 17.80
N ALA A 393 -28.03 20.48 18.38
CA ALA A 393 -29.34 20.17 17.82
C ALA A 393 -30.31 21.38 17.85
N GLY A 394 -30.06 22.33 18.73
CA GLY A 394 -30.92 23.49 18.99
C GLY A 394 -31.94 23.26 20.13
N LYS A 395 -32.26 24.32 20.84
CA LYS A 395 -33.21 24.27 21.96
C LYS A 395 -34.58 23.78 21.53
N GLY A 396 -35.05 22.70 22.17
CA GLY A 396 -36.36 22.10 21.92
C GLY A 396 -36.36 21.00 20.86
N SER A 397 -35.21 20.61 20.33
CA SER A 397 -35.11 19.42 19.49
C SER A 397 -35.43 18.17 20.30
N ASP A 398 -36.11 17.22 19.66
CA ASP A 398 -36.37 15.90 20.26
C ASP A 398 -35.13 15.03 20.14
N LEU A 399 -34.54 14.67 21.26
CA LEU A 399 -33.36 13.80 21.36
C LEU A 399 -33.72 12.36 21.76
N SER A 400 -35.00 12.01 21.81
CA SER A 400 -35.45 10.65 22.12
C SER A 400 -35.11 9.66 21.02
N THR A 401 -34.94 10.14 19.80
CA THR A 401 -34.47 9.35 18.65
C THR A 401 -33.55 10.21 17.80
N LEU A 402 -32.26 9.90 17.86
CA LEU A 402 -31.21 10.47 17.04
C LEU A 402 -30.71 9.44 16.06
N SER A 403 -30.16 9.88 14.95
CA SER A 403 -29.38 9.04 14.04
C SER A 403 -27.90 9.26 14.36
N LEU A 404 -27.26 8.29 15.00
CA LEU A 404 -25.81 8.22 15.15
C LEU A 404 -25.22 7.70 13.83
N GLN A 405 -24.31 8.46 13.29
CA GLN A 405 -23.61 8.16 12.06
C GLN A 405 -22.12 7.99 12.37
N VAL A 406 -21.51 6.93 11.86
CA VAL A 406 -20.09 6.65 12.08
C VAL A 406 -19.43 6.32 10.74
N TRP A 407 -18.25 6.84 10.52
CA TRP A 407 -17.49 6.60 9.29
C TRP A 407 -16.12 6.06 9.60
N ASP A 408 -15.68 5.13 8.78
CA ASP A 408 -14.31 4.66 8.73
C ASP A 408 -13.43 5.50 7.79
N TRP A 409 -12.15 5.10 7.66
CA TRP A 409 -11.18 5.76 6.79
C TRP A 409 -11.53 5.68 5.30
N PRO A 410 -11.98 4.54 4.73
CA PRO A 410 -12.49 4.49 3.36
C PRO A 410 -13.89 5.09 3.18
N LYS A 411 -14.46 5.75 4.21
CA LYS A 411 -15.76 6.43 4.20
C LYS A 411 -16.98 5.51 4.10
N ASN A 412 -16.87 4.25 4.52
CA ASN A 412 -18.07 3.45 4.74
C ASN A 412 -18.85 4.03 5.94
N LYS A 413 -20.17 4.11 5.81
CA LYS A 413 -21.02 4.78 6.77
C LYS A 413 -21.93 3.81 7.50
N GLY A 414 -21.77 3.71 8.81
CA GLY A 414 -22.73 3.08 9.70
C GLY A 414 -23.76 4.08 10.20
N VAL A 415 -25.02 3.67 10.28
CA VAL A 415 -26.12 4.49 10.81
C VAL A 415 -26.90 3.68 11.84
N MET A 416 -27.10 4.25 13.03
CA MET A 416 -27.82 3.60 14.11
C MET A 416 -28.75 4.58 14.81
N PRO A 417 -30.04 4.24 15.04
CA PRO A 417 -30.91 5.04 15.91
C PRO A 417 -30.44 4.92 17.36
N VAL A 418 -30.31 6.05 18.03
CA VAL A 418 -29.92 6.14 19.46
C VAL A 418 -30.82 7.12 20.18
N SER A 419 -30.91 6.99 21.51
CA SER A 419 -31.66 7.92 22.34
C SER A 419 -30.73 8.62 23.33
N ALA A 420 -30.80 9.94 23.39
CA ALA A 420 -30.19 10.74 24.44
C ALA A 420 -31.16 11.03 25.61
N THR A 421 -32.36 10.46 25.60
CA THR A 421 -33.31 10.49 26.74
C THR A 421 -33.09 9.22 27.57
N PRO A 422 -32.94 9.34 28.91
CA PRO A 422 -32.71 8.17 29.77
C PRO A 422 -33.85 7.16 29.70
N VAL A 423 -33.53 5.91 29.37
CA VAL A 423 -34.43 4.77 29.44
C VAL A 423 -33.75 3.67 30.23
N SER A 424 -34.28 3.38 31.42
CA SER A 424 -33.71 2.36 32.31
C SER A 424 -34.09 0.94 31.90
N MET A 425 -33.24 -0.02 32.29
CA MET A 425 -33.55 -1.46 32.18
C MET A 425 -34.70 -1.83 33.12
N THR A 426 -35.53 -2.76 32.71
CA THR A 426 -36.60 -3.33 33.52
C THR A 426 -36.36 -4.82 33.84
N SER A 427 -35.52 -5.50 33.10
CA SER A 427 -35.05 -6.87 33.38
C SER A 427 -33.71 -7.15 32.76
N LEU A 428 -33.00 -8.13 33.32
CA LEU A 428 -31.75 -8.71 32.81
C LEU A 428 -31.94 -10.20 32.57
N THR A 429 -31.21 -10.74 31.60
CA THR A 429 -31.09 -12.17 31.33
C THR A 429 -29.63 -12.51 31.02
N LEU A 430 -29.21 -13.74 31.31
CA LEU A 430 -27.88 -14.25 31.00
C LEU A 430 -27.94 -15.22 29.81
N SER A 431 -26.82 -15.32 29.08
CA SER A 431 -26.66 -16.29 27.99
C SER A 431 -26.81 -17.74 28.43
N GLU A 432 -26.45 -18.02 29.68
CA GLU A 432 -26.51 -19.34 30.29
C GLU A 432 -27.01 -19.23 31.73
N GLU A 433 -27.89 -20.15 32.19
CA GLU A 433 -28.34 -20.22 33.56
C GLU A 433 -27.53 -21.23 34.42
N PHE A 434 -26.84 -22.16 33.73
CA PHE A 434 -25.99 -23.16 34.35
C PHE A 434 -24.77 -23.46 33.50
N VAL A 435 -23.57 -23.44 34.11
CA VAL A 435 -22.32 -23.79 33.45
C VAL A 435 -21.51 -24.75 34.31
N SER A 436 -20.93 -25.79 33.69
CA SER A 436 -20.05 -26.74 34.37
C SER A 436 -18.64 -26.61 33.83
N LEU A 437 -17.67 -26.29 34.69
CA LEU A 437 -16.26 -26.06 34.36
C LEU A 437 -15.35 -27.01 35.16
N LEU A 438 -14.14 -27.21 34.69
CA LEU A 438 -13.03 -27.74 35.49
C LEU A 438 -12.26 -26.60 36.12
N VAL A 439 -11.60 -26.84 37.25
CA VAL A 439 -10.71 -25.87 37.87
C VAL A 439 -9.68 -25.37 36.85
N GLY A 440 -9.58 -24.05 36.67
CA GLY A 440 -8.67 -23.37 35.72
C GLY A 440 -9.31 -23.03 34.37
N GLU A 441 -10.53 -23.49 34.12
CA GLU A 441 -11.27 -23.10 32.87
C GLU A 441 -11.99 -21.76 33.07
N THR A 442 -12.31 -21.12 31.93
CA THR A 442 -13.04 -19.85 31.87
C THR A 442 -14.22 -19.94 30.93
N VAL A 443 -15.26 -19.14 31.19
CA VAL A 443 -16.41 -18.94 30.31
C VAL A 443 -16.81 -17.46 30.35
N THR A 444 -17.29 -16.92 29.25
CA THR A 444 -17.88 -15.57 29.21
C THR A 444 -19.40 -15.68 29.26
N LEU A 445 -20.02 -15.08 30.27
CA LEU A 445 -21.45 -14.89 30.36
C LEU A 445 -21.81 -13.54 29.76
N SER A 446 -22.74 -13.52 28.81
CA SER A 446 -23.29 -12.29 28.24
C SER A 446 -24.62 -11.93 28.90
N ALA A 447 -24.77 -10.67 29.27
CA ALA A 447 -26.03 -10.13 29.79
C ALA A 447 -26.83 -9.45 28.66
N SER A 448 -28.14 -9.67 28.64
CA SER A 448 -29.07 -8.94 27.79
C SER A 448 -30.15 -8.28 28.63
N HIS A 449 -30.67 -7.14 28.18
CA HIS A 449 -31.65 -6.36 28.92
C HIS A 449 -32.96 -6.14 28.16
N THR A 450 -34.00 -5.79 28.87
CA THR A 450 -35.29 -5.33 28.37
C THR A 450 -35.64 -4.01 29.06
N PRO A 451 -36.22 -3.00 28.36
CA PRO A 451 -36.47 -2.98 26.93
C PRO A 451 -35.17 -2.87 26.12
N VAL A 452 -35.22 -3.22 24.84
CA VAL A 452 -34.05 -3.18 23.95
C VAL A 452 -33.54 -1.76 23.71
N GLU A 453 -34.39 -0.76 23.84
CA GLU A 453 -34.12 0.66 23.77
C GLU A 453 -33.51 1.26 25.05
N ALA A 454 -33.33 0.46 26.11
CA ALA A 454 -32.67 0.93 27.32
C ALA A 454 -31.25 1.44 27.02
N ASN A 455 -30.91 2.63 27.54
CA ASN A 455 -29.61 3.27 27.37
C ASN A 455 -28.93 3.66 28.68
N VAL A 456 -29.58 3.35 29.82
CA VAL A 456 -28.96 3.34 31.14
C VAL A 456 -28.77 1.86 31.49
N THR A 457 -27.62 1.29 31.08
CA THR A 457 -27.40 -0.15 31.05
C THR A 457 -26.15 -0.60 31.83
N ASP A 458 -25.66 0.26 32.74
CA ASP A 458 -24.55 -0.12 33.62
C ASP A 458 -24.93 -1.32 34.46
N VAL A 459 -24.06 -2.30 34.57
CA VAL A 459 -24.25 -3.50 35.38
C VAL A 459 -23.02 -3.78 36.20
N VAL A 460 -23.26 -4.42 37.37
CA VAL A 460 -22.21 -4.94 38.21
C VAL A 460 -22.31 -6.44 38.33
N TRP A 461 -21.17 -7.10 38.26
CA TRP A 461 -21.04 -8.54 38.36
C TRP A 461 -20.54 -8.92 39.76
N SER A 462 -21.01 -10.01 40.29
CA SER A 462 -20.58 -10.54 41.57
C SER A 462 -20.63 -12.07 41.61
N SER A 463 -19.79 -12.65 42.46
CA SER A 463 -19.81 -14.08 42.77
C SER A 463 -20.25 -14.30 44.19
N SER A 464 -21.05 -15.31 44.44
CA SER A 464 -21.43 -15.73 45.78
C SER A 464 -20.29 -16.40 46.53
N ASP A 465 -19.30 -16.96 45.84
CA ASP A 465 -18.10 -17.59 46.40
C ASP A 465 -16.91 -17.48 45.45
N GLU A 466 -16.04 -16.51 45.68
CA GLU A 466 -14.86 -16.28 44.88
C GLU A 466 -13.78 -17.36 45.05
N ALA A 467 -13.87 -18.22 46.06
CA ALA A 467 -13.00 -19.37 46.21
C ALA A 467 -13.38 -20.51 45.24
N VAL A 468 -14.62 -20.50 44.73
CA VAL A 468 -15.11 -21.44 43.73
C VAL A 468 -15.02 -20.86 42.32
N ALA A 469 -15.57 -19.67 42.11
CA ALA A 469 -15.50 -18.97 40.83
C ALA A 469 -15.45 -17.45 41.03
N THR A 470 -14.59 -16.77 40.23
CA THR A 470 -14.55 -15.31 40.15
C THR A 470 -15.19 -14.84 38.85
N VAL A 471 -15.60 -13.57 38.81
CA VAL A 471 -16.13 -12.93 37.58
C VAL A 471 -15.52 -11.56 37.39
N SER A 472 -15.15 -11.23 36.14
CA SER A 472 -14.68 -9.88 35.78
C SER A 472 -15.84 -8.93 35.48
N ALA A 473 -15.54 -7.64 35.35
CA ALA A 473 -16.52 -6.63 34.94
C ALA A 473 -17.13 -6.92 33.55
N ASP A 474 -16.42 -7.65 32.70
CA ASP A 474 -16.85 -8.04 31.33
C ASP A 474 -17.59 -9.38 31.28
N GLY A 475 -17.94 -9.96 32.46
CA GLY A 475 -18.67 -11.21 32.56
C GLY A 475 -17.82 -12.47 32.33
N VAL A 476 -16.48 -12.36 32.36
CA VAL A 476 -15.58 -13.53 32.25
C VAL A 476 -15.52 -14.22 33.59
N VAL A 477 -16.05 -15.44 33.65
CA VAL A 477 -16.04 -16.30 34.84
C VAL A 477 -14.81 -17.19 34.80
N SER A 478 -14.05 -17.26 35.89
CA SER A 478 -12.88 -18.12 36.05
C SER A 478 -13.11 -19.13 37.16
N ALA A 479 -12.96 -20.41 36.87
CA ALA A 479 -13.11 -21.51 37.83
C ALA A 479 -11.86 -21.63 38.71
N VAL A 480 -11.98 -21.35 40.04
CA VAL A 480 -10.86 -21.29 41.01
C VAL A 480 -10.76 -22.59 41.79
N GLY A 481 -11.85 -23.07 42.38
CA GLY A 481 -11.88 -24.26 43.23
C GLY A 481 -13.16 -25.08 43.03
N ALA A 482 -13.12 -26.37 43.37
CA ALA A 482 -14.27 -27.25 43.22
C ALA A 482 -15.44 -26.87 44.14
N GLY A 483 -16.65 -26.83 43.61
CA GLY A 483 -17.86 -26.42 44.33
C GLY A 483 -18.89 -25.76 43.43
N ASP A 484 -19.88 -25.13 44.03
CA ASP A 484 -20.93 -24.38 43.35
C ASP A 484 -20.84 -22.90 43.74
N ALA A 485 -20.88 -22.02 42.78
CA ALA A 485 -20.99 -20.58 42.96
C ALA A 485 -22.12 -20.00 42.10
N THR A 486 -22.77 -18.96 42.58
CA THR A 486 -23.74 -18.19 41.81
C THR A 486 -23.09 -16.90 41.32
N ILE A 487 -23.03 -16.73 40.01
CA ILE A 487 -22.65 -15.45 39.42
C ILE A 487 -23.89 -14.63 39.18
N THR A 488 -23.89 -13.39 39.64
CA THR A 488 -25.01 -12.47 39.51
C THR A 488 -24.58 -11.22 38.77
N VAL A 489 -25.40 -10.76 37.83
CA VAL A 489 -25.34 -9.47 37.19
C VAL A 489 -26.53 -8.63 37.64
N ALA A 490 -26.32 -7.38 38.01
CA ALA A 490 -27.39 -6.51 38.52
C ALA A 490 -27.19 -5.04 38.08
N ASP A 491 -28.28 -4.31 37.90
CA ASP A 491 -28.28 -2.85 37.77
C ASP A 491 -27.84 -2.22 39.11
N PRO A 492 -26.76 -1.42 39.13
CA PRO A 492 -26.28 -0.81 40.38
C PRO A 492 -27.26 0.19 40.98
N THR A 493 -28.13 0.80 40.17
CA THR A 493 -29.14 1.79 40.62
C THR A 493 -30.46 1.14 40.97
N GLN A 494 -30.76 -0.04 40.38
CA GLN A 494 -31.98 -0.82 40.64
C GLN A 494 -31.65 -2.29 40.90
N PRO A 495 -31.14 -2.64 42.10
CA PRO A 495 -30.65 -3.99 42.39
C PRO A 495 -31.67 -5.12 42.24
N SER A 496 -32.96 -4.79 42.13
CA SER A 496 -34.02 -5.76 41.81
C SER A 496 -34.03 -6.19 40.33
N VAL A 497 -33.38 -5.42 39.46
CA VAL A 497 -33.14 -5.77 38.04
C VAL A 497 -31.83 -6.55 37.97
N MET A 498 -31.93 -7.86 38.04
CA MET A 498 -30.79 -8.77 38.11
C MET A 498 -31.07 -10.10 37.39
N ALA A 499 -29.97 -10.79 37.03
CA ALA A 499 -29.99 -12.17 36.55
C ALA A 499 -28.84 -12.97 37.18
N SER A 500 -28.99 -14.29 37.27
CA SER A 500 -27.98 -15.14 37.90
C SER A 500 -27.77 -16.45 37.15
N ALA A 501 -26.54 -16.96 37.21
CA ALA A 501 -26.17 -18.27 36.67
C ALA A 501 -25.46 -19.10 37.72
N THR A 502 -25.72 -20.37 37.79
CA THR A 502 -25.01 -21.33 38.64
C THR A 502 -23.79 -21.87 37.94
N ILE A 503 -22.62 -21.73 38.53
CA ILE A 503 -21.36 -22.29 38.05
C ILE A 503 -21.00 -23.49 38.93
N HIS A 504 -20.96 -24.66 38.34
CA HIS A 504 -20.49 -25.89 38.95
C HIS A 504 -19.04 -26.13 38.57
N VAL A 505 -18.13 -26.02 39.51
CA VAL A 505 -16.71 -26.28 39.25
C VAL A 505 -16.34 -27.67 39.74
N ASN A 506 -15.96 -28.50 38.78
CA ASN A 506 -15.50 -29.86 39.06
C ASN A 506 -14.05 -29.86 39.55
N ALA A 507 -13.75 -30.74 40.48
CA ALA A 507 -12.38 -30.97 40.91
C ALA A 507 -11.48 -31.34 39.71
N PRO A 508 -10.21 -30.96 39.75
CA PRO A 508 -9.26 -31.40 38.73
C PRO A 508 -9.26 -32.93 38.63
N VAL A 509 -9.30 -33.45 37.43
CA VAL A 509 -9.11 -34.88 37.23
C VAL A 509 -7.70 -35.22 37.71
N PRO A 510 -7.52 -36.13 38.67
CA PRO A 510 -6.17 -36.46 39.17
C PRO A 510 -5.26 -36.86 38.00
N ALA A 511 -4.03 -36.36 38.02
CA ALA A 511 -3.03 -36.81 37.07
C ALA A 511 -2.90 -38.34 37.15
N PRO A 512 -2.90 -39.07 36.04
CA PRO A 512 -2.83 -40.52 36.07
C PRO A 512 -1.49 -40.94 36.70
N LYS A 513 -1.55 -41.99 37.51
CA LYS A 513 -0.31 -42.69 37.94
C LYS A 513 0.43 -43.12 36.65
N ALA A 514 1.74 -43.02 36.70
CA ALA A 514 2.60 -43.53 35.59
C ALA A 514 2.16 -44.96 35.19
N GLY A 515 2.08 -45.21 33.92
CA GLY A 515 1.61 -46.52 33.41
C GLY A 515 1.82 -46.64 31.92
N VAL A 516 1.35 -47.75 31.36
CA VAL A 516 1.50 -48.03 29.93
C VAL A 516 0.21 -48.51 29.33
N TRP A 517 -0.06 -48.12 28.09
CA TRP A 517 -1.17 -48.62 27.32
C TRP A 517 -0.98 -50.08 26.99
N LYS A 518 -2.01 -50.90 27.22
CA LYS A 518 -2.12 -52.32 26.85
C LYS A 518 -3.35 -52.55 25.97
N ARG A 519 -3.24 -53.48 25.06
CA ARG A 519 -4.39 -53.90 24.23
C ARG A 519 -4.77 -55.32 24.61
N GLY A 520 -6.02 -55.50 25.03
CA GLY A 520 -6.60 -56.83 25.35
C GLY A 520 -7.66 -57.25 24.33
N ALA A 521 -8.37 -58.34 24.61
CA ALA A 521 -9.41 -58.85 23.75
C ALA A 521 -10.64 -57.93 23.64
N HIS A 522 -10.85 -57.08 24.64
CA HIS A 522 -12.01 -56.19 24.76
C HIS A 522 -11.70 -54.71 24.43
N GLY A 523 -10.44 -54.37 24.05
CA GLY A 523 -10.05 -53.01 23.68
C GLY A 523 -8.72 -52.56 24.32
N TRP A 524 -8.57 -51.25 24.39
CA TRP A 524 -7.42 -50.62 25.04
C TRP A 524 -7.69 -50.39 26.51
N TRP A 525 -6.65 -50.58 27.38
CA TRP A 525 -6.66 -50.27 28.80
C TRP A 525 -5.30 -49.72 29.24
N TYR A 526 -5.31 -48.94 30.32
CA TYR A 526 -4.10 -48.31 30.84
C TYR A 526 -3.67 -48.99 32.13
N ARG A 527 -2.46 -49.57 32.14
CA ARG A 527 -1.95 -50.30 33.30
C ARG A 527 -0.93 -49.42 34.01
N TYR A 528 -1.19 -49.12 35.29
CA TYR A 528 -0.25 -48.44 36.15
C TYR A 528 0.95 -49.30 36.48
N GLU A 529 2.09 -48.64 36.93
CA GLU A 529 3.30 -49.37 37.32
C GLU A 529 3.09 -50.29 38.51
N ASP A 530 2.16 -49.98 39.43
CA ASP A 530 1.75 -50.86 40.55
C ASP A 530 0.89 -52.05 40.16
N GLY A 531 0.64 -52.19 38.84
CA GLY A 531 -0.16 -53.30 38.28
C GLY A 531 -1.68 -53.08 38.27
N SER A 532 -2.17 -52.03 38.94
CA SER A 532 -3.60 -51.67 38.90
C SER A 532 -4.00 -50.95 37.59
N TYR A 533 -5.25 -50.66 37.42
CA TYR A 533 -5.81 -49.99 36.24
C TYR A 533 -7.00 -49.10 36.60
N PRO A 534 -7.29 -48.05 35.80
CA PRO A 534 -8.47 -47.21 36.04
C PRO A 534 -9.75 -48.00 35.71
N SER A 535 -10.79 -47.84 36.51
CA SER A 535 -12.12 -48.42 36.25
C SER A 535 -13.18 -47.41 36.61
N SER A 536 -14.25 -47.33 35.79
CA SER A 536 -15.31 -46.31 35.94
C SER A 536 -14.76 -44.89 36.15
N ALA A 537 -13.71 -44.54 35.45
CA ALA A 537 -12.96 -43.30 35.63
C ALA A 537 -12.67 -42.55 34.31
N ALA A 538 -12.52 -41.25 34.42
CA ALA A 538 -11.93 -40.44 33.33
C ALA A 538 -10.55 -39.99 33.76
N LEU A 539 -9.55 -40.12 32.88
CA LEU A 539 -8.16 -39.70 33.13
C LEU A 539 -7.62 -38.89 31.95
N VAL A 540 -6.79 -37.93 32.25
CA VAL A 540 -6.01 -37.24 31.24
C VAL A 540 -4.65 -37.92 31.12
N ILE A 541 -4.34 -38.49 29.97
CA ILE A 541 -3.07 -39.16 29.67
C ILE A 541 -2.48 -38.48 28.43
N ASP A 542 -1.27 -37.98 28.49
CA ASP A 542 -0.60 -37.27 27.40
C ASP A 542 -1.46 -36.15 26.76
N GLY A 543 -2.17 -35.38 27.61
CA GLY A 543 -3.00 -34.24 27.18
C GLY A 543 -4.36 -34.63 26.58
N SER A 544 -4.71 -35.90 26.49
CA SER A 544 -6.00 -36.39 25.99
C SER A 544 -6.83 -37.02 27.11
N THR A 545 -8.15 -36.75 27.13
CA THR A 545 -9.05 -37.33 28.12
C THR A 545 -9.58 -38.68 27.65
N TYR A 546 -9.38 -39.74 28.44
CA TYR A 546 -9.85 -41.10 28.19
C TYR A 546 -10.86 -41.50 29.26
N ARG A 547 -11.91 -42.20 28.83
CA ARG A 547 -12.93 -42.75 29.73
C ARG A 547 -12.79 -44.27 29.77
N PHE A 548 -12.80 -44.84 30.99
CA PHE A 548 -12.66 -46.28 31.22
C PHE A 548 -13.94 -46.80 31.82
N ASP A 549 -14.41 -47.95 31.30
CA ASP A 549 -15.56 -48.66 31.83
C ASP A 549 -15.28 -49.33 33.19
N ALA A 550 -16.27 -50.02 33.78
CA ALA A 550 -16.12 -50.73 35.06
C ALA A 550 -15.08 -51.85 35.01
N SER A 551 -14.72 -52.33 33.84
CA SER A 551 -13.72 -53.38 33.61
C SER A 551 -12.33 -52.82 33.26
N GLY A 552 -12.21 -51.48 33.18
CA GLY A 552 -10.95 -50.79 32.92
C GLY A 552 -10.60 -50.67 31.44
N TYR A 553 -11.50 -50.90 30.51
CA TYR A 553 -11.30 -50.69 29.08
C TYR A 553 -11.80 -49.30 28.66
N MET A 554 -11.09 -48.72 27.64
CA MET A 554 -11.41 -47.44 27.05
C MET A 554 -12.48 -47.61 25.95
#